data_d2b4523737d2099caaa590a7ed8e3586
#
_entry.id   d2b4523737d2099caaa590a7ed8e3586
#
_cell.length_a   1.000
_cell.length_b   1.000
_cell.length_c   1.000
_cell.angle_alpha   90.00
_cell.angle_beta   90.00
_cell.angle_gamma   90.00
#
_symmetry.space_group_name_H-M   'P 1'
#
loop_
_entity.id
_entity.type
_entity.pdbx_description
1 polymer ?
#
loop_
_entity_poly.entity_id
_entity_poly.type
_entity_poly.pdbx_seq_one_letter_code
_entity_poly.pdbx_strand_id
1 'polypeptide(L)'
;MTPVCILVEGSRSFKLPSMPVSTEGAKNMTLAAIITRLFVAALIGCFIGLNRFAHHRYIGVRTLGLVALGAAALVIAALETGTGSDQIAAASRIIQGIVTGIGFIGAGVIVQRERGRKVHGLTTAATVWVAAVTGIVCGLGAWRVVVTVAILVGLVLWAGGPVEELLVEDGPAPLEPPKNL
;
A
#
# COMPACT_ATOMS: atom_id res chain seq x y z
N MET A 1 17.51 -28.90 44.17
CA MET A 1 17.33 -28.42 42.77
C MET A 1 16.93 -26.97 42.83
N THR A 2 17.89 -26.09 42.75
CA THR A 2 17.74 -24.63 42.83
C THR A 2 17.51 -24.07 41.40
N PRO A 3 16.52 -23.25 41.14
CA PRO A 3 16.38 -22.62 39.82
C PRO A 3 17.41 -21.46 39.70
N VAL A 4 18.17 -21.52 38.62
CA VAL A 4 19.12 -20.47 38.22
C VAL A 4 18.30 -19.27 37.72
N CYS A 5 18.33 -18.21 38.51
CA CYS A 5 17.80 -16.91 38.12
C CYS A 5 18.85 -16.22 37.25
N ILE A 6 18.65 -16.17 35.94
CA ILE A 6 19.49 -15.39 35.02
C ILE A 6 19.00 -13.93 35.12
N LEU A 7 19.77 -13.12 35.83
CA LEU A 7 19.67 -11.67 35.82
C LEU A 7 20.10 -11.16 34.42
N VAL A 8 19.18 -10.78 33.58
CA VAL A 8 19.46 -9.98 32.38
C VAL A 8 19.53 -8.52 32.81
N GLU A 9 20.72 -8.10 33.22
CA GLU A 9 21.07 -6.72 33.50
C GLU A 9 21.47 -6.07 32.17
N GLY A 10 20.75 -5.03 31.77
CA GLY A 10 21.14 -4.25 30.59
C GLY A 10 20.02 -3.85 29.64
N SER A 11 18.77 -3.76 30.09
CA SER A 11 17.69 -3.12 29.29
C SER A 11 17.93 -1.60 29.25
N ARG A 12 18.76 -1.13 28.30
CA ARG A 12 18.71 0.28 27.89
C ARG A 12 17.34 0.50 27.26
N SER A 13 16.45 1.14 28.01
CA SER A 13 15.19 1.67 27.47
C SER A 13 15.52 2.56 26.26
N PHE A 14 15.40 2.00 25.08
CA PHE A 14 15.43 2.77 23.85
C PHE A 14 14.16 3.62 23.82
N LYS A 15 14.29 4.83 24.32
CA LYS A 15 13.22 5.82 24.30
C LYS A 15 13.10 6.31 22.87
N LEU A 16 12.20 5.70 22.11
CA LEU A 16 11.82 6.22 20.80
C LEU A 16 11.43 7.70 20.97
N PRO A 17 11.97 8.61 20.15
CA PRO A 17 11.53 9.99 20.17
C PRO A 17 10.02 9.98 19.93
N SER A 18 9.28 10.53 20.90
CA SER A 18 7.85 10.73 20.79
C SER A 18 7.62 11.66 19.58
N MET A 19 7.33 11.10 18.42
CA MET A 19 6.78 11.90 17.33
C MET A 19 5.50 12.50 17.86
N PRO A 20 5.31 13.82 17.78
CA PRO A 20 4.06 14.45 18.14
C PRO A 20 3.00 14.00 17.13
N VAL A 21 2.41 12.85 17.35
CA VAL A 21 1.10 12.55 16.79
C VAL A 21 0.18 13.55 17.48
N SER A 22 -0.31 14.53 16.73
CA SER A 22 -1.27 15.50 17.24
C SER A 22 -2.51 14.76 17.72
N THR A 23 -2.52 14.38 18.98
CA THR A 23 -3.63 13.66 19.64
C THR A 23 -4.84 14.54 19.90
N GLU A 24 -4.73 15.84 19.69
CA GLU A 24 -5.83 16.79 19.90
C GLU A 24 -6.88 16.81 18.77
N GLY A 25 -6.60 16.25 17.58
CA GLY A 25 -7.52 16.28 16.44
C GLY A 25 -8.48 15.09 16.31
N ALA A 26 -8.35 14.07 17.17
CA ALA A 26 -9.01 12.78 16.91
C ALA A 26 -10.41 12.65 17.52
N LYS A 27 -10.83 13.53 18.38
CA LYS A 27 -12.06 13.33 19.17
C LYS A 27 -13.36 13.80 18.51
N ASN A 28 -13.32 14.53 17.41
CA ASN A 28 -14.46 14.85 16.55
C ASN A 28 -13.91 15.29 15.18
N MET A 29 -13.58 14.36 14.30
CA MET A 29 -13.22 14.78 12.95
C MET A 29 -14.41 15.48 12.30
N THR A 30 -14.21 16.70 11.83
CA THR A 30 -15.24 17.42 11.08
C THR A 30 -15.59 16.57 9.83
N LEU A 31 -16.86 16.49 9.50
CA LEU A 31 -17.32 15.79 8.30
C LEU A 31 -16.52 16.20 7.04
N ALA A 32 -16.17 17.49 6.95
CA ALA A 32 -15.33 18.02 5.89
C ALA A 32 -13.93 17.36 5.87
N ALA A 33 -13.32 17.10 7.03
CA ALA A 33 -12.02 16.42 7.10
C ALA A 33 -12.11 14.96 6.66
N ILE A 34 -13.18 14.26 7.04
CA ILE A 34 -13.44 12.89 6.60
C ILE A 34 -13.59 12.84 5.08
N ILE A 35 -14.44 13.70 4.51
CA ILE A 35 -14.67 13.79 3.07
C ILE A 35 -13.36 14.08 2.33
N THR A 36 -12.58 15.04 2.82
CA THR A 36 -11.30 15.40 2.19
C THR A 36 -10.32 14.23 2.17
N ARG A 37 -10.17 13.50 3.28
CA ARG A 37 -9.28 12.34 3.36
C ARG A 37 -9.72 11.22 2.42
N LEU A 38 -11.00 10.90 2.38
CA LEU A 38 -11.57 9.89 1.49
C LEU A 38 -11.44 10.28 0.02
N PHE A 39 -11.72 11.54 -0.30
CA PHE A 39 -11.64 12.06 -1.65
C PHE A 39 -10.19 12.03 -2.17
N VAL A 40 -9.23 12.50 -1.37
CA VAL A 40 -7.80 12.46 -1.73
C VAL A 40 -7.32 11.01 -1.90
N ALA A 41 -7.71 10.09 -1.02
CA ALA A 41 -7.38 8.67 -1.16
C ALA A 41 -7.89 8.10 -2.49
N ALA A 42 -9.16 8.36 -2.81
CA ALA A 42 -9.78 7.93 -4.06
C ALA A 42 -9.07 8.53 -5.28
N LEU A 43 -8.77 9.83 -5.27
CA LEU A 43 -8.07 10.52 -6.37
C LEU A 43 -6.69 9.92 -6.63
N ILE A 44 -5.87 9.71 -5.58
CA ILE A 44 -4.53 9.14 -5.76
C ILE A 44 -4.63 7.70 -6.24
N GLY A 45 -5.54 6.89 -5.70
CA GLY A 45 -5.79 5.53 -6.17
C GLY A 45 -6.23 5.50 -7.64
N CYS A 46 -7.12 6.40 -8.06
CA CYS A 46 -7.51 6.55 -9.45
C CYS A 46 -6.34 7.01 -10.34
N PHE A 47 -5.51 7.94 -9.87
CA PHE A 47 -4.34 8.40 -10.61
C PHE A 47 -3.33 7.27 -10.86
N ILE A 48 -3.04 6.46 -9.85
CA ILE A 48 -2.22 5.25 -10.00
C ILE A 48 -2.86 4.31 -11.03
N GLY A 49 -4.19 4.16 -11.00
CA GLY A 49 -4.95 3.34 -11.94
C GLY A 49 -4.94 3.86 -13.37
N LEU A 50 -4.98 5.17 -13.58
CA LEU A 50 -4.89 5.80 -14.91
C LEU A 50 -3.55 5.53 -15.57
N ASN A 51 -2.45 5.67 -14.84
CA ASN A 51 -1.11 5.33 -15.34
C ASN A 51 -1.04 3.87 -15.82
N ARG A 52 -1.69 2.95 -15.09
CA ARG A 52 -1.74 1.52 -15.45
C ARG A 52 -2.64 1.26 -16.67
N PHE A 53 -3.74 1.98 -16.79
CA PHE A 53 -4.65 1.87 -17.93
C PHE A 53 -3.97 2.33 -19.24
N ALA A 54 -3.20 3.40 -19.21
CA ALA A 54 -2.44 3.90 -20.36
C ALA A 54 -1.44 2.88 -20.92
N HIS A 55 -0.97 1.92 -20.08
CA HIS A 55 -0.05 0.86 -20.49
C HIS A 55 -0.76 -0.48 -20.73
N HIS A 56 -2.05 -0.50 -21.10
CA HIS A 56 -2.85 -1.70 -21.40
C HIS A 56 -2.84 -2.80 -20.31
N ARG A 57 -2.76 -2.39 -19.03
CA ARG A 57 -2.80 -3.35 -17.90
C ARG A 57 -4.23 -3.54 -17.41
N TYR A 58 -4.60 -4.79 -17.02
CA TYR A 58 -5.99 -5.22 -16.76
C TYR A 58 -6.63 -4.67 -15.47
N ILE A 59 -5.87 -4.12 -14.52
CA ILE A 59 -6.43 -3.49 -13.32
C ILE A 59 -6.67 -2.02 -13.61
N GLY A 60 -7.97 -1.66 -13.61
CA GLY A 60 -8.45 -0.33 -13.99
C GLY A 60 -8.44 0.67 -12.85
N VAL A 61 -8.70 1.92 -13.23
CA VAL A 61 -8.86 3.10 -12.36
C VAL A 61 -9.80 2.84 -11.19
N ARG A 62 -10.95 2.17 -11.47
CA ARG A 62 -11.97 1.87 -10.47
C ARG A 62 -11.45 1.00 -9.33
N THR A 63 -10.71 -0.06 -9.67
CA THR A 63 -10.23 -1.03 -8.67
C THR A 63 -9.25 -0.38 -7.70
N LEU A 64 -8.26 0.37 -8.22
CA LEU A 64 -7.27 1.02 -7.36
C LEU A 64 -7.86 2.17 -6.55
N GLY A 65 -8.81 2.93 -7.13
CA GLY A 65 -9.56 3.95 -6.40
C GLY A 65 -10.37 3.36 -5.25
N LEU A 66 -11.09 2.23 -5.48
CA LEU A 66 -11.86 1.56 -4.44
C LEU A 66 -10.98 0.94 -3.34
N VAL A 67 -9.84 0.38 -3.69
CA VAL A 67 -8.88 -0.16 -2.71
C VAL A 67 -8.36 0.95 -1.79
N ALA A 68 -7.93 2.09 -2.36
CA ALA A 68 -7.45 3.22 -1.57
C ALA A 68 -8.56 3.84 -0.71
N LEU A 69 -9.77 4.01 -1.28
CA LEU A 69 -10.94 4.53 -0.57
C LEU A 69 -11.33 3.62 0.60
N GLY A 70 -11.42 2.29 0.37
CA GLY A 70 -11.77 1.33 1.41
C GLY A 70 -10.75 1.28 2.53
N ALA A 71 -9.46 1.30 2.22
CA ALA A 71 -8.40 1.35 3.21
C ALA A 71 -8.47 2.63 4.06
N ALA A 72 -8.69 3.80 3.44
CA ALA A 72 -8.85 5.06 4.15
C ALA A 72 -10.09 5.06 5.05
N ALA A 73 -11.22 4.54 4.57
CA ALA A 73 -12.47 4.47 5.33
C ALA A 73 -12.33 3.61 6.58
N LEU A 74 -11.68 2.45 6.50
CA LEU A 74 -11.45 1.57 7.65
C LEU A 74 -10.55 2.22 8.70
N VAL A 75 -9.49 2.92 8.28
CA VAL A 75 -8.61 3.64 9.21
C VAL A 75 -9.36 4.80 9.89
N ILE A 76 -10.14 5.58 9.15
CA ILE A 76 -10.96 6.65 9.72
C ILE A 76 -11.96 6.09 10.72
N ALA A 77 -12.65 4.99 10.39
CA ALA A 77 -13.59 4.34 11.28
C ALA A 77 -12.92 3.89 12.60
N ALA A 78 -11.68 3.35 12.54
CA ALA A 78 -10.92 3.02 13.74
C ALA A 78 -10.60 4.24 14.61
N LEU A 79 -10.25 5.35 13.97
CA LEU A 79 -9.94 6.60 14.65
C LEU A 79 -11.18 7.24 15.27
N GLU A 80 -12.35 7.12 14.68
CA GLU A 80 -13.61 7.65 15.19
C GLU A 80 -14.18 6.81 16.35
N THR A 81 -13.99 5.48 16.32
CA THR A 81 -14.57 4.57 17.33
C THR A 81 -13.68 4.35 18.55
N GLY A 82 -12.37 4.57 18.43
CA GLY A 82 -11.42 4.44 19.53
C GLY A 82 -11.37 5.65 20.44
N THR A 83 -10.93 5.47 21.68
CA THR A 83 -10.68 6.54 22.64
C THR A 83 -9.30 6.43 23.26
N GLY A 84 -8.54 7.52 23.31
CA GLY A 84 -7.23 7.56 23.96
C GLY A 84 -6.22 6.57 23.39
N SER A 85 -5.59 5.76 24.24
CA SER A 85 -4.60 4.73 23.84
C SER A 85 -5.20 3.63 22.97
N ASP A 86 -6.49 3.34 23.12
CA ASP A 86 -7.18 2.29 22.38
C ASP A 86 -7.34 2.64 20.91
N GLN A 87 -7.39 3.93 20.58
CA GLN A 87 -7.49 4.44 19.21
C GLN A 87 -6.27 4.04 18.37
N ILE A 88 -5.05 4.19 18.92
CA ILE A 88 -3.81 3.80 18.24
C ILE A 88 -3.76 2.29 18.07
N ALA A 89 -4.16 1.54 19.10
CA ALA A 89 -4.19 0.08 19.05
C ALA A 89 -5.23 -0.43 18.02
N ALA A 90 -6.40 0.18 17.96
CA ALA A 90 -7.44 -0.14 16.98
C ALA A 90 -6.97 0.14 15.54
N ALA A 91 -6.40 1.32 15.29
CA ALA A 91 -5.85 1.68 14.00
C ALA A 91 -4.73 0.72 13.56
N SER A 92 -3.82 0.35 14.48
CA SER A 92 -2.75 -0.61 14.20
C SER A 92 -3.28 -1.98 13.78
N ARG A 93 -4.29 -2.51 14.46
CA ARG A 93 -4.93 -3.80 14.12
C ARG A 93 -5.61 -3.74 12.76
N ILE A 94 -6.29 -2.65 12.44
CA ILE A 94 -6.94 -2.46 11.14
C ILE A 94 -5.90 -2.37 10.03
N ILE A 95 -4.81 -1.64 10.23
CA ILE A 95 -3.70 -1.56 9.27
C ILE A 95 -3.10 -2.94 9.00
N GLN A 96 -2.85 -3.73 10.04
CA GLN A 96 -2.37 -5.11 9.89
C GLN A 96 -3.36 -5.97 9.09
N GLY A 97 -4.66 -5.84 9.37
CA GLY A 97 -5.71 -6.54 8.62
C GLY A 97 -5.75 -6.16 7.15
N ILE A 98 -5.66 -4.86 6.83
CA ILE A 98 -5.61 -4.37 5.45
C ILE A 98 -4.39 -4.91 4.73
N VAL A 99 -3.18 -4.79 5.32
CA VAL A 99 -1.92 -5.25 4.71
C VAL A 99 -1.95 -6.76 4.46
N THR A 100 -2.51 -7.54 5.39
CA THR A 100 -2.68 -8.99 5.22
C THR A 100 -3.70 -9.30 4.13
N GLY A 101 -4.86 -8.65 4.15
CA GLY A 101 -5.97 -8.89 3.21
C GLY A 101 -5.62 -8.51 1.78
N ILE A 102 -4.86 -7.43 1.58
CA ILE A 102 -4.46 -6.98 0.24
C ILE A 102 -3.49 -7.98 -0.42
N GLY A 103 -2.77 -8.78 0.37
CA GLY A 103 -1.91 -9.85 -0.14
C GLY A 103 -2.71 -10.92 -0.91
N PHE A 104 -3.93 -11.23 -0.47
CA PHE A 104 -4.82 -12.14 -1.17
C PHE A 104 -5.25 -11.60 -2.54
N ILE A 105 -5.61 -10.31 -2.62
CA ILE A 105 -5.94 -9.66 -3.89
C ILE A 105 -4.73 -9.63 -4.82
N GLY A 106 -3.55 -9.31 -4.28
CA GLY A 106 -2.29 -9.32 -5.02
C GLY A 106 -1.95 -10.70 -5.59
N ALA A 107 -2.11 -11.75 -4.81
CA ALA A 107 -1.92 -13.13 -5.25
C ALA A 107 -2.90 -13.51 -6.38
N GLY A 108 -4.18 -13.13 -6.24
CA GLY A 108 -5.19 -13.36 -7.27
C GLY A 108 -4.84 -12.71 -8.62
N VAL A 109 -4.19 -11.57 -8.61
CA VAL A 109 -3.72 -10.89 -9.84
C VAL A 109 -2.60 -11.65 -10.53
N ILE A 110 -1.71 -12.28 -9.78
CA ILE A 110 -0.59 -13.06 -10.31
C ILE A 110 -1.07 -14.39 -10.89
N VAL A 111 -1.99 -15.09 -10.22
CA VAL A 111 -2.49 -16.44 -10.60
C VAL A 111 -3.32 -16.42 -11.89
N GLN A 112 -4.02 -15.34 -12.20
CA GLN A 112 -4.92 -15.27 -13.36
C GLN A 112 -4.21 -15.32 -14.74
N ARG A 113 -2.89 -15.44 -14.81
CA ARG A 113 -2.14 -15.31 -16.08
C ARG A 113 -1.21 -16.46 -16.45
N GLU A 114 -1.46 -17.64 -15.94
CA GLU A 114 -0.72 -18.84 -16.35
C GLU A 114 -1.17 -19.42 -17.69
N ARG A 115 -1.11 -18.66 -18.77
CA ARG A 115 -1.14 -19.23 -20.13
C ARG A 115 0.15 -18.92 -20.92
N GLY A 116 1.27 -18.84 -20.24
CA GLY A 116 2.55 -18.62 -20.91
C GLY A 116 3.68 -18.49 -19.91
N ARG A 117 4.83 -18.96 -20.26
CA ARG A 117 6.08 -19.13 -19.51
C ARG A 117 6.67 -17.85 -18.86
N LYS A 118 5.96 -16.70 -18.89
CA LYS A 118 6.39 -15.44 -18.26
C LYS A 118 5.39 -15.07 -17.16
N VAL A 119 5.90 -14.92 -15.93
CA VAL A 119 5.12 -14.41 -14.79
C VAL A 119 4.75 -12.96 -15.08
N HIS A 120 3.47 -12.71 -15.36
CA HIS A 120 2.93 -11.39 -15.59
C HIS A 120 2.11 -10.97 -14.37
N GLY A 121 2.05 -9.68 -14.05
CA GLY A 121 1.18 -9.16 -13.00
C GLY A 121 1.87 -8.76 -11.70
N LEU A 122 3.17 -9.01 -11.53
CA LEU A 122 3.94 -8.61 -10.34
C LEU A 122 3.84 -7.10 -10.07
N THR A 123 4.10 -6.28 -11.09
CA THR A 123 3.98 -4.81 -10.97
C THR A 123 2.53 -4.40 -10.69
N THR A 124 1.55 -5.14 -11.21
CA THR A 124 0.13 -4.88 -10.95
C THR A 124 -0.22 -5.21 -9.50
N ALA A 125 0.24 -6.33 -8.96
CA ALA A 125 0.08 -6.68 -7.55
C ALA A 125 0.73 -5.64 -6.63
N ALA A 126 1.94 -5.18 -6.98
CA ALA A 126 2.62 -4.11 -6.25
C ALA A 126 1.82 -2.80 -6.25
N THR A 127 1.21 -2.40 -7.37
CA THR A 127 0.38 -1.18 -7.42
C THR A 127 -0.90 -1.29 -6.59
N VAL A 128 -1.51 -2.47 -6.49
CA VAL A 128 -2.66 -2.71 -5.60
C VAL A 128 -2.24 -2.51 -4.14
N TRP A 129 -1.08 -3.05 -3.77
CA TRP A 129 -0.53 -2.89 -2.43
C TRP A 129 -0.24 -1.41 -2.10
N VAL A 130 0.42 -0.71 -3.02
CA VAL A 130 0.71 0.73 -2.88
C VAL A 130 -0.55 1.58 -2.77
N ALA A 131 -1.60 1.26 -3.54
CA ALA A 131 -2.90 1.95 -3.45
C ALA A 131 -3.52 1.79 -2.04
N ALA A 132 -3.46 0.58 -1.46
CA ALA A 132 -3.94 0.36 -0.10
C ALA A 132 -3.13 1.15 0.94
N VAL A 133 -1.79 1.13 0.86
CA VAL A 133 -0.91 1.92 1.74
C VAL A 133 -1.20 3.40 1.63
N THR A 134 -1.39 3.92 0.42
CA THR A 134 -1.75 5.33 0.20
C THR A 134 -3.08 5.67 0.86
N GLY A 135 -4.08 4.78 0.75
CA GLY A 135 -5.36 4.92 1.45
C GLY A 135 -5.19 4.96 2.97
N ILE A 136 -4.39 4.06 3.55
CA ILE A 136 -4.08 4.05 4.98
C ILE A 136 -3.51 5.41 5.43
N VAL A 137 -2.50 5.91 4.73
CA VAL A 137 -1.82 7.17 5.08
C VAL A 137 -2.75 8.37 4.94
N CYS A 138 -3.64 8.38 3.94
CA CYS A 138 -4.69 9.39 3.80
C CYS A 138 -5.68 9.31 4.98
N GLY A 139 -6.11 8.12 5.37
CA GLY A 139 -7.00 7.90 6.51
C GLY A 139 -6.40 8.41 7.82
N LEU A 140 -5.10 8.20 8.04
CA LEU A 140 -4.36 8.76 9.18
C LEU A 140 -4.23 10.29 9.13
N GLY A 141 -4.42 10.92 7.97
CA GLY A 141 -4.24 12.36 7.79
C GLY A 141 -2.78 12.82 7.80
N ALA A 142 -1.84 11.92 7.56
CA ALA A 142 -0.41 12.21 7.51
C ALA A 142 -0.01 12.87 6.18
N TRP A 143 -0.47 14.10 5.93
CA TRP A 143 -0.38 14.80 4.64
C TRP A 143 1.04 14.88 4.06
N ARG A 144 2.06 15.07 4.92
CA ARG A 144 3.46 15.08 4.49
C ARG A 144 3.86 13.75 3.85
N VAL A 145 3.45 12.64 4.48
CA VAL A 145 3.72 11.29 3.96
C VAL A 145 2.91 11.03 2.70
N VAL A 146 1.63 11.45 2.66
CA VAL A 146 0.77 11.33 1.47
C VAL A 146 1.43 11.96 0.26
N VAL A 147 1.87 13.21 0.37
CA VAL A 147 2.51 13.95 -0.73
C VAL A 147 3.82 13.28 -1.15
N THR A 148 4.66 12.90 -0.19
CA THR A 148 5.94 12.24 -0.47
C THR A 148 5.74 10.90 -1.19
N VAL A 149 4.82 10.07 -0.69
CA VAL A 149 4.50 8.77 -1.30
C VAL A 149 3.91 8.96 -2.70
N ALA A 150 2.98 9.91 -2.88
CA ALA A 150 2.39 10.18 -4.18
C ALA A 150 3.43 10.60 -5.23
N ILE A 151 4.38 11.47 -4.86
CA ILE A 151 5.47 11.90 -5.75
C ILE A 151 6.37 10.72 -6.09
N LEU A 152 6.83 9.96 -5.09
CA LEU A 152 7.75 8.83 -5.32
C LEU A 152 7.09 7.72 -6.15
N VAL A 153 5.83 7.39 -5.89
CA VAL A 153 5.06 6.42 -6.68
C VAL A 153 4.90 6.91 -8.12
N GLY A 154 4.55 8.19 -8.30
CA GLY A 154 4.47 8.81 -9.62
C GLY A 154 5.78 8.71 -10.39
N LEU A 155 6.92 9.02 -9.75
CA LEU A 155 8.25 8.88 -10.33
C LEU A 155 8.58 7.44 -10.73
N VAL A 156 8.33 6.48 -9.84
CA VAL A 156 8.58 5.06 -10.13
C VAL A 156 7.72 4.55 -11.28
N LEU A 157 6.45 4.93 -11.34
CA LEU A 157 5.56 4.54 -12.42
C LEU A 157 5.91 5.21 -13.75
N TRP A 158 6.41 6.45 -13.72
CA TRP A 158 6.81 7.19 -14.92
C TRP A 158 8.17 6.72 -15.44
N ALA A 159 9.17 6.56 -14.57
CA ALA A 159 10.52 6.15 -14.96
C ALA A 159 10.64 4.65 -15.23
N GLY A 160 9.79 3.81 -14.59
CA GLY A 160 9.86 2.35 -14.71
C GLY A 160 9.57 1.82 -16.12
N GLY A 161 8.68 2.47 -16.88
CA GLY A 161 8.35 2.07 -18.25
C GLY A 161 9.55 2.10 -19.20
N PRO A 162 10.18 3.26 -19.40
CA PRO A 162 11.31 3.37 -20.32
C PRO A 162 12.55 2.57 -19.89
N VAL A 163 12.76 2.40 -18.57
CA VAL A 163 13.87 1.57 -18.05
C VAL A 163 13.65 0.09 -18.32
N GLU A 164 12.42 -0.42 -18.20
CA GLU A 164 12.10 -1.81 -18.57
C GLU A 164 12.32 -2.07 -20.06
N GLU A 165 11.97 -1.15 -20.94
CA GLU A 165 12.18 -1.28 -22.38
C GLU A 165 13.67 -1.33 -22.74
N LEU A 166 14.49 -0.46 -22.15
CA LEU A 166 15.94 -0.42 -22.37
C LEU A 166 16.65 -1.72 -21.91
N LEU A 167 16.17 -2.33 -20.81
CA LEU A 167 16.78 -3.55 -20.25
C LEU A 167 16.33 -4.83 -20.99
N VAL A 168 15.20 -4.80 -21.68
CA VAL A 168 14.65 -5.97 -22.43
C VAL A 168 15.27 -6.05 -23.83
N GLU A 169 15.77 -4.97 -24.39
CA GLU A 169 16.37 -4.93 -25.74
C GLU A 169 17.71 -5.68 -25.81
N ASP A 170 18.38 -5.91 -24.67
CA ASP A 170 19.66 -6.65 -24.59
C ASP A 170 19.48 -8.16 -24.24
N GLY A 171 18.27 -8.67 -24.19
CA GLY A 171 18.00 -10.08 -23.90
C GLY A 171 18.20 -10.98 -25.13
N PRO A 172 18.82 -12.21 -24.99
CA PRO A 172 18.97 -13.14 -26.11
C PRO A 172 17.61 -13.47 -26.72
N ALA A 173 17.56 -13.46 -28.05
CA ALA A 173 16.37 -13.75 -28.85
C ALA A 173 15.65 -15.03 -28.36
N PRO A 174 14.30 -15.04 -28.30
CA PRO A 174 13.55 -16.24 -27.91
C PRO A 174 13.94 -17.39 -28.86
N LEU A 175 14.36 -18.51 -28.28
CA LEU A 175 14.61 -19.72 -29.05
C LEU A 175 13.31 -20.08 -29.81
N GLU A 176 13.34 -20.06 -31.12
CA GLU A 176 12.22 -20.51 -31.94
C GLU A 176 11.81 -21.94 -31.53
N PRO A 177 10.51 -22.19 -31.34
CA PRO A 177 10.07 -23.57 -31.11
C PRO A 177 10.43 -24.43 -32.33
N PRO A 178 10.87 -25.68 -32.12
CA PRO A 178 11.23 -26.57 -33.25
C PRO A 178 10.04 -26.70 -34.19
N LYS A 179 10.26 -26.29 -35.43
CA LYS A 179 9.31 -26.50 -36.54
C LYS A 179 9.36 -27.97 -36.88
N ASN A 180 8.63 -28.82 -36.28
CA ASN A 180 8.34 -30.21 -36.68
C ASN A 180 8.12 -31.08 -35.44
N LEU A 181 6.89 -31.32 -35.13
CA LEU A 181 6.32 -32.66 -34.85
C LEU A 181 4.82 -32.60 -35.05
#